data_980751fce4b4fd3bba2443be8a2f4de1
#
_entry.id   980751fce4b4fd3bba2443be8a2f4de1
#
_cell.length_a   1.000
_cell.length_b   1.000
_cell.length_c   1.000
_cell.angle_alpha   90.00
_cell.angle_beta   90.00
_cell.angle_gamma   90.00
#
_symmetry.space_group_name_H-M   'P 1'
#
loop_
_entity.id
_entity.type
_entity.pdbx_description
1 polymer ?
#
loop_
_entity_poly.entity_id
_entity_poly.type
_entity_poly.pdbx_seq_one_letter_code
_entity_poly.pdbx_strand_id
1 'polypeptide(L)'
;NEVLPKVAYDKEARIGCKGKKKYWYGYKKHVSVDMKNGLINKIAITAANETDAQGLERVCPNQGAVIGDKGYCIDPAIKTIKKKGCHDATIKKDNMICKNRDKDRFLTKLRCPFESVFSQDNKRVRYRGVAKNQFAQTMNSLVFNFKRLIVINAPPIAI
;
A
#
# COMPACT_ATOMS: atom_id res chain seq x y z
N ASN A 1 19.07 14.80 7.18
CA ASN A 1 17.60 14.89 7.18
C ASN A 1 17.03 15.88 8.20
N GLU A 2 17.77 16.25 9.24
CA GLU A 2 17.28 17.20 10.26
C GLU A 2 17.27 18.65 9.78
N VAL A 3 18.05 19.00 8.77
CA VAL A 3 18.12 20.35 8.20
C VAL A 3 16.88 20.66 7.33
N LEU A 4 16.33 19.68 6.62
CA LEU A 4 15.17 19.85 5.76
C LEU A 4 13.92 20.35 6.48
N PRO A 5 13.55 19.87 7.70
CA PRO A 5 12.40 20.38 8.43
C PRO A 5 12.49 21.85 8.81
N LYS A 6 13.71 22.43 8.87
CA LYS A 6 13.90 23.86 9.21
C LYS A 6 13.59 24.79 8.04
N VAL A 7 13.91 24.36 6.81
CA VAL A 7 13.73 25.15 5.58
C VAL A 7 12.53 24.71 4.75
N ALA A 8 12.09 23.48 4.90
CA ALA A 8 10.97 22.97 4.14
C ALA A 8 9.66 23.60 4.57
N TYR A 9 8.82 23.94 3.61
CA TYR A 9 7.51 24.54 3.84
C TYR A 9 6.52 23.59 4.49
N ASP A 10 6.61 22.28 4.17
CA ASP A 10 5.85 21.22 4.81
C ASP A 10 6.74 20.45 5.78
N LYS A 11 6.58 20.72 7.08
CA LYS A 11 7.45 20.14 8.12
C LYS A 11 7.16 18.69 8.45
N GLU A 12 6.06 18.12 7.98
CA GLU A 12 5.71 16.70 8.18
C GLU A 12 6.15 15.83 7.00
N ALA A 13 6.35 16.42 5.83
CA ALA A 13 6.89 15.71 4.68
C ALA A 13 8.37 15.34 4.88
N ARG A 14 8.80 14.24 4.27
CA ARG A 14 10.20 13.76 4.34
C ARG A 14 10.65 13.32 2.95
N ILE A 15 11.97 13.12 2.81
CA ILE A 15 12.54 12.55 1.61
C ILE A 15 12.40 11.03 1.65
N GLY A 16 11.70 10.49 0.66
CA GLY A 16 11.65 9.06 0.37
C GLY A 16 12.63 8.70 -0.73
N CYS A 17 13.01 7.42 -0.78
CA CYS A 17 13.88 6.87 -1.81
C CYS A 17 13.32 5.55 -2.32
N LYS A 18 13.30 5.36 -3.65
CA LYS A 18 12.99 4.08 -4.28
C LYS A 18 14.17 3.66 -5.16
N GLY A 19 14.81 2.55 -4.76
CA GLY A 19 16.07 2.14 -5.37
C GLY A 19 17.20 3.14 -5.07
N LYS A 20 18.24 3.15 -5.92
CA LYS A 20 19.42 3.98 -5.66
C LYS A 20 19.33 5.42 -6.18
N LYS A 21 18.32 5.75 -7.00
CA LYS A 21 18.32 7.01 -7.77
C LYS A 21 17.01 7.81 -7.76
N LYS A 22 15.90 7.26 -7.28
CA LYS A 22 14.62 7.96 -7.29
C LYS A 22 14.30 8.49 -5.89
N TYR A 23 14.44 9.79 -5.72
CA TYR A 23 14.10 10.52 -4.51
C TYR A 23 12.86 11.37 -4.75
N TRP A 24 12.03 11.50 -3.71
CA TRP A 24 10.92 12.46 -3.70
C TRP A 24 10.77 13.03 -2.30
N TYR A 25 10.29 14.26 -2.24
CA TYR A 25 9.89 14.91 -0.99
C TYR A 25 8.38 14.82 -0.85
N GLY A 26 7.88 14.33 0.27
CA GLY A 26 6.44 14.19 0.50
C GLY A 26 6.06 13.01 1.39
N TYR A 27 5.08 12.24 0.90
CA TYR A 27 4.40 11.19 1.64
C TYR A 27 4.42 9.86 0.90
N LYS A 28 4.10 8.79 1.63
CA LYS A 28 3.73 7.48 1.08
C LYS A 28 2.27 7.19 1.39
N LYS A 29 1.61 6.52 0.45
CA LYS A 29 0.27 5.97 0.62
C LYS A 29 0.38 4.46 0.76
N HIS A 30 -0.17 3.94 1.84
CA HIS A 30 -0.31 2.51 2.09
C HIS A 30 -1.78 2.14 1.94
N VAL A 31 -2.07 1.04 1.25
CA VAL A 31 -3.44 0.61 0.95
C VAL A 31 -3.56 -0.88 1.17
N SER A 32 -4.64 -1.28 1.81
CA SER A 32 -5.09 -2.67 1.91
C SER A 32 -6.34 -2.84 1.05
N VAL A 33 -6.33 -3.82 0.16
CA VAL A 33 -7.42 -4.10 -0.78
C VAL A 33 -7.98 -5.49 -0.48
N ASP A 34 -9.31 -5.60 -0.43
CA ASP A 34 -9.98 -6.90 -0.36
C ASP A 34 -9.91 -7.57 -1.74
N MET A 35 -9.30 -8.74 -1.79
CA MET A 35 -9.08 -9.47 -3.04
C MET A 35 -10.34 -10.13 -3.60
N LYS A 36 -11.43 -10.26 -2.82
CA LYS A 36 -12.68 -10.83 -3.28
C LYS A 36 -13.43 -9.86 -4.20
N ASN A 37 -13.46 -8.59 -3.83
CA ASN A 37 -14.27 -7.57 -4.51
C ASN A 37 -13.45 -6.41 -5.09
N GLY A 38 -12.17 -6.29 -4.74
CA GLY A 38 -11.29 -5.22 -5.17
C GLY A 38 -11.54 -3.88 -4.48
N LEU A 39 -12.26 -3.88 -3.36
CA LEU A 39 -12.50 -2.67 -2.58
C LEU A 39 -11.31 -2.32 -1.69
N ILE A 40 -11.03 -1.04 -1.57
CA ILE A 40 -10.05 -0.52 -0.61
C ILE A 40 -10.63 -0.65 0.78
N ASN A 41 -9.96 -1.43 1.63
CA ASN A 41 -10.38 -1.71 3.01
C ASN A 41 -9.79 -0.72 4.00
N LYS A 42 -8.48 -0.49 3.93
CA LYS A 42 -7.77 0.46 4.80
C LYS A 42 -6.78 1.30 4.00
N ILE A 43 -6.57 2.51 4.47
CA ILE A 43 -5.60 3.44 3.89
C ILE A 43 -4.85 4.17 5.00
N ALA A 44 -3.56 4.40 4.81
CA ALA A 44 -2.74 5.22 5.68
C ALA A 44 -1.75 6.06 4.86
N ILE A 45 -1.57 7.29 5.29
CA ILE A 45 -0.55 8.19 4.78
C ILE A 45 0.56 8.31 5.83
N THR A 46 1.79 8.18 5.39
CA THR A 46 2.98 8.34 6.23
C THR A 46 3.96 9.29 5.56
N ALA A 47 4.90 9.80 6.33
CA ALA A 47 6.04 10.52 5.74
C ALA A 47 6.83 9.59 4.81
N ALA A 48 7.40 10.13 3.74
CA ALA A 48 8.02 9.31 2.69
C ALA A 48 9.24 8.50 3.14
N ASN A 49 9.87 8.86 4.26
CA ASN A 49 10.99 8.12 4.84
C ASN A 49 10.56 6.90 5.68
N GLU A 50 9.28 6.78 6.05
CA GLU A 50 8.80 5.59 6.75
C GLU A 50 8.90 4.35 5.86
N THR A 51 9.26 3.22 6.45
CA THR A 51 9.38 1.94 5.73
C THR A 51 8.00 1.36 5.41
N ASP A 52 7.92 0.50 4.41
CA ASP A 52 6.66 -0.16 4.05
C ASP A 52 6.15 -1.07 5.18
N ALA A 53 7.07 -1.64 5.99
CA ALA A 53 6.69 -2.43 7.17
C ALA A 53 6.00 -1.60 8.26
N GLN A 54 6.44 -0.35 8.50
CA GLN A 54 5.78 0.57 9.43
C GLN A 54 4.41 0.99 8.92
N GLY A 55 4.29 1.25 7.61
CA GLY A 55 3.01 1.54 6.98
C GLY A 55 2.04 0.35 7.02
N LEU A 56 2.55 -0.88 6.93
CA LEU A 56 1.74 -2.09 7.01
C LEU A 56 0.99 -2.20 8.34
N GLU A 57 1.59 -1.81 9.46
CA GLU A 57 0.94 -1.87 10.78
C GLU A 57 -0.39 -1.12 10.80
N ARG A 58 -0.47 -0.01 10.05
CA ARG A 58 -1.67 0.85 9.98
C ARG A 58 -2.75 0.29 9.06
N VAL A 59 -2.39 -0.49 8.04
CA VAL A 59 -3.34 -0.98 7.02
C VAL A 59 -3.55 -2.49 7.06
N CYS A 60 -2.78 -3.23 7.86
CA CYS A 60 -2.92 -4.67 7.98
C CYS A 60 -4.35 -5.03 8.42
N PRO A 61 -5.01 -6.01 7.77
CA PRO A 61 -6.30 -6.53 8.22
C PRO A 61 -6.14 -7.26 9.56
N ASN A 62 -7.26 -7.63 10.17
CA ASN A 62 -7.27 -8.37 11.44
C ASN A 62 -7.59 -9.86 11.25
N GLN A 63 -7.75 -10.30 10.00
CA GLN A 63 -8.02 -11.70 9.66
C GLN A 63 -7.66 -11.98 8.20
N GLY A 64 -7.53 -13.25 7.85
CA GLY A 64 -7.27 -13.71 6.49
C GLY A 64 -5.79 -13.75 6.13
N ALA A 65 -5.48 -13.85 4.84
CA ALA A 65 -4.12 -13.87 4.34
C ALA A 65 -3.70 -12.49 3.81
N VAL A 66 -2.48 -12.07 4.13
CA VAL A 66 -1.89 -10.82 3.63
C VAL A 66 -0.93 -11.14 2.50
N ILE A 67 -1.31 -10.81 1.27
CA ILE A 67 -0.45 -10.94 0.10
C ILE A 67 0.29 -9.62 -0.12
N GLY A 68 1.57 -9.60 0.17
CA GLY A 68 2.47 -8.46 -0.02
C GLY A 68 3.53 -8.71 -1.08
N ASP A 69 4.09 -7.64 -1.63
CA ASP A 69 5.24 -7.75 -2.51
C ASP A 69 6.53 -8.11 -1.74
N LYS A 70 7.65 -8.25 -2.48
CA LYS A 70 8.95 -8.59 -1.91
C LYS A 70 9.45 -7.59 -0.84
N GLY A 71 8.96 -6.36 -0.84
CA GLY A 71 9.30 -5.33 0.15
C GLY A 71 8.78 -5.65 1.55
N TYR A 72 7.65 -6.36 1.62
CA TYR A 72 7.04 -6.77 2.89
C TYR A 72 7.60 -8.09 3.44
N CYS A 73 8.41 -8.82 2.68
CA CYS A 73 9.03 -10.06 3.16
C CYS A 73 10.26 -9.75 4.02
N ILE A 74 10.03 -9.15 5.18
CA ILE A 74 11.02 -8.79 6.21
C ILE A 74 10.44 -9.04 7.60
N ASP A 75 11.28 -9.36 8.55
CA ASP A 75 10.85 -9.75 9.91
C ASP A 75 9.87 -8.79 10.59
N PRO A 76 10.04 -7.46 10.56
CA PRO A 76 9.07 -6.55 11.17
C PRO A 76 7.68 -6.65 10.55
N ALA A 77 7.58 -6.80 9.23
CA ALA A 77 6.30 -6.94 8.53
C ALA A 77 5.65 -8.29 8.85
N ILE A 78 6.41 -9.37 8.83
CA ILE A 78 5.93 -10.73 9.15
C ILE A 78 5.43 -10.78 10.61
N LYS A 79 6.16 -10.18 11.55
CA LYS A 79 5.72 -10.06 12.95
C LYS A 79 4.40 -9.30 13.07
N THR A 80 4.24 -8.20 12.34
CA THR A 80 3.00 -7.42 12.31
C THR A 80 1.83 -8.24 11.80
N ILE A 81 2.00 -8.97 10.69
CA ILE A 81 0.98 -9.85 10.11
C ILE A 81 0.54 -10.91 11.11
N LYS A 82 1.50 -11.59 11.75
CA LYS A 82 1.22 -12.63 12.76
C LYS A 82 0.54 -12.05 14.01
N LYS A 83 0.99 -10.90 14.51
CA LYS A 83 0.38 -10.20 15.66
C LYS A 83 -1.08 -9.84 15.41
N LYS A 84 -1.44 -9.56 14.15
CA LYS A 84 -2.83 -9.27 13.72
C LYS A 84 -3.67 -10.52 13.47
N GLY A 85 -3.13 -11.73 13.72
CA GLY A 85 -3.84 -13.00 13.49
C GLY A 85 -3.97 -13.35 12.00
N CYS A 86 -3.18 -12.74 11.13
CA CYS A 86 -3.23 -12.98 9.70
C CYS A 86 -2.20 -14.02 9.26
N HIS A 87 -2.50 -14.71 8.16
CA HIS A 87 -1.55 -15.59 7.48
C HIS A 87 -0.61 -14.77 6.59
N ASP A 88 0.70 -15.01 6.74
CA ASP A 88 1.72 -14.40 5.88
C ASP A 88 1.79 -15.10 4.51
N ALA A 89 1.40 -14.37 3.49
CA ALA A 89 1.52 -14.75 2.09
C ALA A 89 2.36 -13.71 1.30
N THR A 90 3.40 -13.17 1.91
CA THR A 90 4.32 -12.25 1.25
C THR A 90 5.21 -12.98 0.24
N ILE A 91 5.45 -12.33 -0.90
CA ILE A 91 6.32 -12.86 -1.96
C ILE A 91 7.77 -12.77 -1.50
N LYS A 92 8.50 -13.89 -1.54
CA LYS A 92 9.89 -13.95 -1.08
C LYS A 92 10.85 -13.21 -2.01
N LYS A 93 11.88 -12.59 -1.41
CA LYS A 93 12.99 -11.98 -2.17
C LYS A 93 13.81 -13.05 -2.89
N ASP A 94 14.46 -12.65 -3.99
CA ASP A 94 15.18 -13.61 -4.84
C ASP A 94 16.41 -14.24 -4.15
N ASN A 95 16.98 -13.54 -3.17
CA ASN A 95 18.14 -13.99 -2.38
C ASN A 95 17.77 -14.77 -1.11
N MET A 96 16.49 -15.09 -0.89
CA MET A 96 16.09 -15.85 0.30
C MET A 96 16.23 -17.36 0.07
N ILE A 97 16.71 -18.05 1.10
CA ILE A 97 16.76 -19.51 1.17
C ILE A 97 15.31 -20.06 1.27
N CYS A 98 15.08 -21.24 0.76
CA CYS A 98 13.76 -21.91 0.77
C CYS A 98 12.65 -21.14 0.03
N LYS A 99 13.00 -20.51 -1.08
CA LYS A 99 12.04 -19.86 -1.97
C LYS A 99 11.25 -20.92 -2.78
N ASN A 100 9.91 -20.84 -2.69
CA ASN A 100 9.04 -21.63 -3.56
C ASN A 100 8.60 -20.74 -4.74
N ARG A 101 9.20 -20.96 -5.91
CA ARG A 101 8.98 -20.15 -7.12
C ARG A 101 7.55 -20.26 -7.64
N ASP A 102 6.92 -21.41 -7.53
CA ASP A 102 5.55 -21.62 -8.03
C ASP A 102 4.54 -20.93 -7.12
N LYS A 103 4.73 -21.02 -5.81
CA LYS A 103 3.93 -20.27 -4.84
C LYS A 103 4.07 -18.74 -5.09
N ASP A 104 5.29 -18.25 -5.25
CA ASP A 104 5.53 -16.81 -5.48
C ASP A 104 4.93 -16.34 -6.81
N ARG A 105 4.98 -17.16 -7.86
CA ARG A 105 4.34 -16.89 -9.16
C ARG A 105 2.82 -16.84 -9.03
N PHE A 106 2.24 -17.80 -8.29
CA PHE A 106 0.81 -17.80 -8.01
C PHE A 106 0.36 -16.55 -7.24
N LEU A 107 1.05 -16.20 -6.15
CA LEU A 107 0.76 -15.00 -5.37
C LEU A 107 0.90 -13.71 -6.20
N THR A 108 1.90 -13.65 -7.09
CA THR A 108 2.06 -12.53 -8.02
C THR A 108 0.86 -12.41 -8.96
N LYS A 109 0.40 -13.52 -9.54
CA LYS A 109 -0.79 -13.52 -10.41
C LYS A 109 -2.05 -13.06 -9.67
N LEU A 110 -2.23 -13.50 -8.42
CA LEU A 110 -3.35 -13.07 -7.59
C LEU A 110 -3.32 -11.56 -7.30
N ARG A 111 -2.12 -10.97 -7.14
CA ARG A 111 -1.94 -9.56 -6.80
C ARG A 111 -2.07 -8.61 -8.00
N CYS A 112 -1.63 -9.05 -9.18
CA CYS A 112 -1.58 -8.22 -10.39
C CYS A 112 -2.87 -7.43 -10.71
N PRO A 113 -4.07 -8.00 -10.64
CA PRO A 113 -5.31 -7.28 -10.94
C PRO A 113 -5.55 -6.04 -10.07
N PHE A 114 -4.97 -6.03 -8.86
CA PHE A 114 -5.16 -4.95 -7.89
C PHE A 114 -4.12 -3.82 -8.00
N GLU A 115 -3.12 -3.95 -8.87
CA GLU A 115 -2.15 -2.88 -9.12
C GLU A 115 -2.79 -1.63 -9.72
N SER A 116 -3.91 -1.78 -10.43
CA SER A 116 -4.70 -0.68 -10.98
C SER A 116 -5.21 0.29 -9.90
N VAL A 117 -5.42 -0.17 -8.66
CA VAL A 117 -5.79 0.68 -7.51
C VAL A 117 -4.77 1.79 -7.28
N PHE A 118 -3.48 1.51 -7.52
CA PHE A 118 -2.39 2.45 -7.33
C PHE A 118 -2.11 3.32 -8.55
N SER A 119 -2.49 2.89 -9.74
CA SER A 119 -2.23 3.61 -11.00
C SER A 119 -3.10 4.85 -11.17
N GLN A 120 -4.28 4.88 -10.56
CA GLN A 120 -5.25 5.97 -10.65
C GLN A 120 -4.95 7.12 -9.68
N ASP A 121 -3.96 6.98 -8.82
CA ASP A 121 -3.61 8.01 -7.85
C ASP A 121 -2.87 9.19 -8.50
N ASN A 122 -3.28 10.40 -8.15
CA ASN A 122 -2.52 11.58 -8.48
C ASN A 122 -1.21 11.59 -7.65
N LYS A 123 -0.08 11.59 -8.32
CA LYS A 123 1.26 11.59 -7.69
C LYS A 123 1.61 12.91 -7.00
N ARG A 124 0.86 13.97 -7.25
CA ARG A 124 1.06 15.27 -6.62
C ARG A 124 0.04 15.50 -5.53
N VAL A 125 0.51 15.79 -4.32
CA VAL A 125 -0.36 16.18 -3.21
C VAL A 125 -0.61 17.68 -3.24
N ARG A 126 -1.85 18.10 -2.93
CA ARG A 126 -2.26 19.51 -2.88
C ARG A 126 -2.17 20.09 -1.47
N TYR A 127 -2.16 19.23 -0.46
CA TYR A 127 -2.25 19.63 0.94
C TYR A 127 -0.93 19.40 1.67
N ARG A 128 -0.68 20.19 2.70
CA ARG A 128 0.43 20.02 3.63
C ARG A 128 -0.03 19.32 4.88
N GLY A 129 0.85 18.55 5.47
CA GLY A 129 0.60 17.78 6.68
C GLY A 129 -0.05 16.41 6.39
N VAL A 130 0.26 15.44 7.26
CA VAL A 130 -0.23 14.08 7.16
C VAL A 130 -1.76 14.03 7.23
N ALA A 131 -2.36 14.75 8.19
CA ALA A 131 -3.80 14.68 8.43
C ALA A 131 -4.64 15.11 7.21
N LYS A 132 -4.29 16.23 6.57
CA LYS A 132 -5.02 16.74 5.39
C LYS A 132 -4.84 15.79 4.19
N ASN A 133 -3.63 15.25 4.00
CA ASN A 133 -3.38 14.26 2.96
C ASN A 133 -4.10 12.94 3.24
N GLN A 134 -4.16 12.49 4.50
CA GLN A 134 -4.95 11.32 4.91
C GLN A 134 -6.42 11.51 4.55
N PHE A 135 -7.02 12.65 4.90
CA PHE A 135 -8.41 12.96 4.57
C PHE A 135 -8.65 12.95 3.05
N ALA A 136 -7.83 13.68 2.29
CA ALA A 136 -7.96 13.74 0.84
C ALA A 136 -7.86 12.35 0.18
N GLN A 137 -6.91 11.54 0.61
CA GLN A 137 -6.75 10.19 0.07
C GLN A 137 -7.84 9.22 0.53
N THR A 138 -8.41 9.44 1.72
CA THR A 138 -9.60 8.70 2.16
C THR A 138 -10.80 9.01 1.26
N MET A 139 -11.04 10.27 0.92
CA MET A 139 -12.11 10.66 -0.01
C MET A 139 -11.88 10.06 -1.40
N ASN A 140 -10.66 10.10 -1.92
CA ASN A 140 -10.32 9.45 -3.20
C ASN A 140 -10.59 7.94 -3.17
N SER A 141 -10.27 7.28 -2.05
CA SER A 141 -10.52 5.84 -1.88
C SER A 141 -12.02 5.51 -1.79
N LEU A 142 -12.82 6.38 -1.18
CA LEU A 142 -14.28 6.23 -1.18
C LEU A 142 -14.84 6.35 -2.61
N VAL A 143 -14.41 7.36 -3.37
CA VAL A 143 -14.83 7.51 -4.78
C VAL A 143 -14.43 6.28 -5.61
N PHE A 144 -13.21 5.75 -5.40
CA PHE A 144 -12.78 4.51 -6.03
C PHE A 144 -13.72 3.35 -5.68
N ASN A 145 -14.03 3.17 -4.39
CA ASN A 145 -14.90 2.11 -3.92
C ASN A 145 -16.33 2.25 -4.49
N PHE A 146 -16.89 3.45 -4.56
CA PHE A 146 -18.20 3.66 -5.19
C PHE A 146 -18.20 3.27 -6.67
N LYS A 147 -17.18 3.68 -7.44
CA LYS A 147 -17.03 3.26 -8.84
C LYS A 147 -16.94 1.74 -8.95
N ARG A 148 -16.19 1.11 -8.06
CA ARG A 148 -16.04 -0.35 -8.05
C ARG A 148 -17.35 -1.06 -7.71
N LEU A 149 -18.12 -0.56 -6.75
CA LEU A 149 -19.44 -1.08 -6.40
C LEU A 149 -20.42 -1.00 -7.55
N ILE A 150 -20.43 0.09 -8.33
CA ILE A 150 -21.25 0.20 -9.54
C ILE A 150 -20.90 -0.93 -10.51
N VAL A 151 -19.61 -1.18 -10.75
CA VAL A 151 -19.18 -2.25 -11.66
C VAL A 151 -19.57 -3.64 -11.15
N ILE A 152 -19.45 -3.89 -9.84
CA ILE A 152 -19.80 -5.19 -9.24
C ILE A 152 -21.29 -5.46 -9.33
N ASN A 153 -22.12 -4.42 -9.17
CA ASN A 153 -23.59 -4.54 -9.19
C ASN A 153 -24.20 -4.28 -10.57
N ALA A 154 -23.39 -3.98 -11.60
CA ALA A 154 -23.90 -3.83 -12.95
C ALA A 154 -24.45 -5.17 -13.45
N PRO A 155 -25.65 -5.18 -14.09
CA PRO A 155 -26.15 -6.39 -14.72
C PRO A 155 -25.17 -6.86 -15.81
N PRO A 156 -25.04 -8.18 -16.03
CA PRO A 156 -24.22 -8.68 -17.13
C PRO A 156 -24.72 -8.07 -18.45
N ILE A 157 -23.80 -7.50 -19.23
CA ILE A 157 -24.13 -6.99 -20.55
C ILE A 157 -24.55 -8.21 -21.36
N ALA A 158 -25.84 -8.26 -21.75
CA ALA A 158 -26.31 -9.24 -22.70
C ALA A 158 -25.62 -8.96 -24.05
N ILE A 159 -24.74 -9.87 -24.46
CA ILE A 159 -24.08 -9.88 -25.77
C ILE A 159 -24.95 -10.67 -26.72
#